data_f6462943c1ffd61e5ae1dd4af58626ee
#
_entry.id   f6462943c1ffd61e5ae1dd4af58626ee
#
_cell.length_a   1.000
_cell.length_b   1.000
_cell.length_c   1.000
_cell.angle_alpha   90.00
_cell.angle_beta   90.00
_cell.angle_gamma   90.00
#
_symmetry.space_group_name_H-M   'P 1'
#
loop_
_entity.id
_entity.type
_entity.pdbx_description
1 polymer ?
#
loop_
_entity_poly.entity_id
_entity_poly.type
_entity_poly.pdbx_seq_one_letter_code
_entity_poly.pdbx_strand_id
1 'polypeptide(L)'
;MNLKFLYLLLLISALCISCSKDEEPSDKGSTSPQEPVYTTFTDAGEVVVPGVLPANFTPRSVRVKGDTLFVANTNAADRSVLLLNLTTGELIGRIDSWVRKGGKETFNAEIGDMAVSDRYIFVGMYNSRINIFDRRTLQFVNAIGRSDGKWGDDIYSMTHCYGLRECGERLMVRDKNTIRGYWIYEAVTEP
;
A
#
# COMPACT_ATOMS: atom_id res chain seq x y z
N MET A 1 15.66 -37.64 -42.82
CA MET A 1 15.01 -37.48 -41.51
C MET A 1 16.11 -37.36 -40.47
N ASN A 2 16.22 -36.24 -39.79
CA ASN A 2 17.43 -35.88 -39.05
C ASN A 2 17.43 -36.62 -37.70
N LEU A 3 18.47 -37.37 -37.40
CA LEU A 3 18.62 -38.24 -36.22
C LEU A 3 18.39 -37.46 -34.89
N LYS A 4 18.67 -36.18 -34.89
CA LYS A 4 18.39 -35.26 -33.74
C LYS A 4 16.91 -35.05 -33.49
N PHE A 5 16.07 -35.14 -34.51
CA PHE A 5 14.62 -34.99 -34.38
C PHE A 5 13.97 -36.25 -33.79
N LEU A 6 14.54 -37.41 -34.05
CA LEU A 6 14.09 -38.68 -33.48
C LEU A 6 14.39 -38.76 -31.96
N TYR A 7 15.54 -38.22 -31.53
CA TYR A 7 15.89 -38.17 -30.11
C TYR A 7 15.00 -37.20 -29.31
N LEU A 8 14.57 -36.08 -29.90
CA LEU A 8 13.68 -35.13 -29.26
C LEU A 8 12.26 -35.70 -29.07
N LEU A 9 11.79 -36.49 -30.07
CA LEU A 9 10.48 -37.16 -29.98
C LEU A 9 10.48 -38.30 -28.96
N LEU A 10 11.58 -39.01 -28.77
CA LEU A 10 11.74 -40.07 -27.77
C LEU A 10 11.83 -39.48 -26.33
N LEU A 11 12.38 -38.27 -26.15
CA LEU A 11 12.44 -37.59 -24.86
C LEU A 11 11.08 -37.05 -24.43
N ILE A 12 10.25 -36.61 -25.36
CA ILE A 12 8.90 -36.10 -25.07
C ILE A 12 7.94 -37.27 -24.74
N SER A 13 8.13 -38.46 -25.31
CA SER A 13 7.31 -39.62 -24.98
C SER A 13 7.64 -40.26 -23.61
N ALA A 14 8.86 -40.03 -23.09
CA ALA A 14 9.27 -40.53 -21.78
C ALA A 14 8.75 -39.67 -20.61
N LEU A 15 8.32 -38.43 -20.87
CA LEU A 15 7.78 -37.54 -19.86
C LEU A 15 6.27 -37.66 -19.64
N CYS A 16 5.57 -38.44 -20.49
CA CYS A 16 4.11 -38.61 -20.37
C CYS A 16 3.67 -39.90 -19.65
N ILE A 17 4.59 -40.69 -19.06
CA ILE A 17 4.26 -41.98 -18.40
C ILE A 17 4.45 -41.91 -16.88
N SER A 18 4.37 -40.73 -16.31
CA SER A 18 4.41 -40.55 -14.84
C SER A 18 3.13 -39.93 -14.29
N CYS A 19 2.00 -40.27 -14.90
CA CYS A 19 0.69 -39.99 -14.28
C CYS A 19 -0.13 -41.25 -14.42
N SER A 20 -0.06 -42.10 -13.41
CA SER A 20 -1.18 -42.94 -12.95
C SER A 20 -0.69 -43.95 -11.94
N LYS A 21 -0.99 -43.69 -10.71
CA LYS A 21 -1.62 -44.66 -9.82
C LYS A 21 -2.31 -43.83 -8.76
N ASP A 22 -3.57 -43.68 -8.99
CA ASP A 22 -4.52 -43.39 -7.94
C ASP A 22 -4.50 -44.60 -6.99
N GLU A 23 -3.63 -44.53 -5.99
CA GLU A 23 -3.86 -45.29 -4.77
C GLU A 23 -4.91 -44.51 -4.01
N GLU A 24 -6.12 -45.01 -3.99
CA GLU A 24 -7.15 -44.61 -3.05
C GLU A 24 -6.50 -44.60 -1.65
N PRO A 25 -6.46 -43.45 -0.95
CA PRO A 25 -6.06 -43.43 0.43
C PRO A 25 -7.15 -44.21 1.19
N SER A 26 -6.77 -45.33 1.74
CA SER A 26 -7.61 -46.10 2.68
C SER A 26 -8.03 -45.16 3.80
N ASP A 27 -9.29 -44.80 3.77
CA ASP A 27 -9.99 -44.08 4.82
C ASP A 27 -9.89 -44.86 6.12
N LYS A 28 -8.97 -44.49 7.00
CA LYS A 28 -8.97 -44.78 8.42
C LYS A 28 -8.30 -43.64 9.18
N GLY A 29 -9.04 -42.57 9.35
CA GLY A 29 -8.70 -41.49 10.23
C GLY A 29 -9.79 -40.43 10.14
N SER A 30 -10.91 -40.69 10.85
CA SER A 30 -11.87 -39.64 11.15
C SER A 30 -11.16 -38.55 11.96
N THR A 31 -10.46 -37.67 11.26
CA THR A 31 -10.13 -36.37 11.82
C THR A 31 -11.43 -35.58 11.81
N SER A 32 -12.07 -35.53 12.97
CA SER A 32 -13.10 -34.55 13.26
C SER A 32 -12.67 -33.21 12.66
N PRO A 33 -13.55 -32.51 11.92
CA PRO A 33 -13.24 -31.16 11.42
C PRO A 33 -12.73 -30.36 12.62
N GLN A 34 -11.49 -29.92 12.54
CA GLN A 34 -10.92 -29.09 13.59
C GLN A 34 -11.74 -27.79 13.58
N GLU A 35 -12.51 -27.57 14.64
CA GLU A 35 -13.25 -26.32 14.77
C GLU A 35 -12.30 -25.16 14.58
N PRO A 36 -12.68 -24.15 13.80
CA PRO A 36 -11.83 -23.00 13.60
C PRO A 36 -11.52 -22.40 14.97
N VAL A 37 -10.22 -22.31 15.29
CA VAL A 37 -9.77 -21.62 16.49
C VAL A 37 -10.04 -20.15 16.29
N TYR A 38 -11.16 -19.66 16.81
CA TYR A 38 -11.45 -18.24 16.86
C TYR A 38 -10.48 -17.60 17.84
N THR A 39 -9.57 -16.79 17.32
CA THR A 39 -8.75 -15.93 18.16
C THR A 39 -9.68 -14.90 18.78
N THR A 40 -9.85 -14.96 20.09
CA THR A 40 -10.56 -13.92 20.82
C THR A 40 -9.76 -12.63 20.73
N PHE A 41 -10.31 -11.63 20.05
CA PHE A 41 -9.73 -10.29 20.06
C PHE A 41 -10.06 -9.69 21.42
N THR A 42 -9.03 -9.46 22.22
CA THR A 42 -9.12 -8.63 23.43
C THR A 42 -8.91 -7.17 23.00
N ASP A 43 -9.76 -6.29 23.49
CA ASP A 43 -9.55 -4.85 23.34
C ASP A 43 -8.19 -4.49 23.97
N ALA A 44 -7.27 -3.99 23.16
CA ALA A 44 -5.93 -3.62 23.58
C ALA A 44 -5.91 -2.22 24.28
N GLY A 45 -7.08 -1.61 24.47
CA GLY A 45 -7.23 -0.29 25.02
C GLY A 45 -7.08 0.82 23.98
N GLU A 46 -7.27 2.05 24.44
CA GLU A 46 -7.19 3.25 23.64
C GLU A 46 -5.76 3.81 23.65
N VAL A 47 -5.21 4.14 22.48
CA VAL A 47 -3.97 4.91 22.38
C VAL A 47 -4.31 6.36 22.66
N VAL A 48 -4.14 6.78 23.90
CA VAL A 48 -4.33 8.19 24.28
C VAL A 48 -3.13 8.98 23.78
N VAL A 49 -3.37 9.90 22.83
CA VAL A 49 -2.35 10.83 22.35
C VAL A 49 -2.43 12.10 23.17
N PRO A 50 -1.50 12.34 24.10
CA PRO A 50 -1.62 13.47 25.04
C PRO A 50 -1.46 14.81 24.30
N GLY A 51 -2.54 15.59 24.22
CA GLY A 51 -2.48 17.03 23.95
C GLY A 51 -1.97 17.51 22.59
N VAL A 52 -1.74 16.60 21.64
CA VAL A 52 -1.03 16.91 20.39
C VAL A 52 -1.92 16.89 19.15
N LEU A 53 -3.12 16.33 19.28
CA LEU A 53 -4.04 16.28 18.15
C LEU A 53 -4.70 17.63 17.90
N PRO A 54 -4.84 18.06 16.62
CA PRO A 54 -5.56 19.28 16.29
C PRO A 54 -7.00 19.26 16.83
N ALA A 55 -7.53 20.43 17.21
CA ALA A 55 -8.88 20.56 17.78
C ALA A 55 -10.00 19.95 16.92
N ASN A 56 -9.79 19.84 15.62
CA ASN A 56 -10.72 19.25 14.65
C ASN A 56 -10.09 18.07 13.92
N PHE A 57 -9.48 17.17 14.66
CA PHE A 57 -8.84 15.99 14.10
C PHE A 57 -9.86 15.06 13.45
N THR A 58 -9.62 14.72 12.18
CA THR A 58 -10.48 13.83 11.39
C THR A 58 -9.60 12.74 10.75
N PRO A 59 -9.32 11.64 11.49
CA PRO A 59 -8.49 10.56 10.98
C PRO A 59 -9.17 9.84 9.82
N ARG A 60 -8.46 9.62 8.74
CA ARG A 60 -8.96 8.94 7.54
C ARG A 60 -8.27 7.61 7.28
N SER A 61 -6.96 7.57 7.43
CA SER A 61 -6.14 6.39 7.20
C SER A 61 -5.09 6.26 8.28
N VAL A 62 -4.89 5.02 8.71
CA VAL A 62 -3.92 4.67 9.75
C VAL A 62 -3.03 3.56 9.23
N ARG A 63 -1.72 3.68 9.44
CA ARG A 63 -0.72 2.67 9.12
C ARG A 63 0.28 2.53 10.25
N VAL A 64 0.77 1.33 10.42
CA VAL A 64 1.86 1.04 11.36
C VAL A 64 3.06 0.50 10.58
N LYS A 65 4.23 1.03 10.86
CA LYS A 65 5.50 0.52 10.33
C LYS A 65 6.60 0.65 11.39
N GLY A 66 7.08 -0.49 11.90
CA GLY A 66 7.93 -0.50 13.08
C GLY A 66 7.20 0.10 14.30
N ASP A 67 7.87 0.94 15.04
CA ASP A 67 7.32 1.61 16.24
C ASP A 67 6.59 2.93 15.91
N THR A 68 6.26 3.16 14.65
CA THR A 68 5.62 4.40 14.21
C THR A 68 4.20 4.15 13.75
N LEU A 69 3.27 4.90 14.32
CA LEU A 69 1.90 5.03 13.90
C LEU A 69 1.77 6.25 12.98
N PHE A 70 1.37 6.04 11.75
CA PHE A 70 1.10 7.07 10.76
C PHE A 70 -0.40 7.32 10.69
N VAL A 71 -0.83 8.56 10.89
CA VAL A 71 -2.24 8.93 10.86
C VAL A 71 -2.47 10.06 9.87
N ALA A 72 -3.30 9.82 8.87
CA ALA A 72 -3.71 10.84 7.94
C ALA A 72 -4.91 11.63 8.50
N ASN A 73 -4.71 12.91 8.77
CA ASN A 73 -5.75 13.87 9.16
C ASN A 73 -6.31 14.55 7.91
N THR A 74 -7.59 14.36 7.62
CA THR A 74 -8.22 14.93 6.42
C THR A 74 -9.02 16.20 6.69
N ASN A 75 -9.00 16.72 7.92
CA ASN A 75 -9.69 17.96 8.24
C ASN A 75 -9.26 19.11 7.33
N ALA A 76 -10.23 19.83 6.76
CA ALA A 76 -9.96 20.87 5.76
C ALA A 76 -9.07 22.01 6.25
N ALA A 77 -9.15 22.33 7.55
CA ALA A 77 -8.36 23.38 8.17
C ALA A 77 -6.93 22.97 8.51
N ASP A 78 -6.66 21.63 8.53
CA ASP A 78 -5.40 21.10 9.03
C ASP A 78 -5.07 19.73 8.44
N ARG A 79 -5.10 19.60 7.11
CA ARG A 79 -4.71 18.35 6.44
C ARG A 79 -3.25 18.06 6.69
N SER A 80 -2.99 16.89 7.24
CA SER A 80 -1.63 16.50 7.61
C SER A 80 -1.48 14.98 7.73
N VAL A 81 -0.24 14.52 7.67
CA VAL A 81 0.13 13.18 8.13
C VAL A 81 0.90 13.33 9.43
N LEU A 82 0.38 12.75 10.49
CA LEU A 82 1.01 12.73 11.80
C LEU A 82 1.76 11.42 11.98
N LEU A 83 2.96 11.49 12.52
CA LEU A 83 3.77 10.35 12.89
C LEU A 83 3.85 10.31 14.41
N LEU A 84 3.35 9.25 15.01
CA LEU A 84 3.31 9.08 16.46
C LEU A 84 4.16 7.87 16.84
N ASN A 85 4.81 7.95 17.97
CA ASN A 85 5.40 6.76 18.58
C ASN A 85 4.27 5.81 19.01
N LEU A 86 4.28 4.57 18.54
CA LEU A 86 3.21 3.60 18.78
C LEU A 86 3.06 3.25 20.27
N THR A 87 4.14 3.31 21.04
CA THR A 87 4.15 2.94 22.45
C THR A 87 3.80 4.11 23.35
N THR A 88 4.35 5.31 23.08
CA THR A 88 4.18 6.48 23.95
C THR A 88 3.06 7.43 23.52
N GLY A 89 2.61 7.33 22.27
CA GLY A 89 1.67 8.24 21.66
C GLY A 89 2.25 9.62 21.31
N GLU A 90 3.55 9.83 21.55
CA GLU A 90 4.20 11.12 21.28
C GLU A 90 4.27 11.42 19.79
N LEU A 91 4.06 12.68 19.43
CA LEU A 91 4.24 13.18 18.07
C LEU A 91 5.74 13.25 17.74
N ILE A 92 6.19 12.41 16.81
CA ILE A 92 7.59 12.32 16.36
C ILE A 92 7.82 12.97 15.00
N GLY A 93 6.75 13.29 14.28
CA GLY A 93 6.85 13.95 12.98
C GLY A 93 5.51 14.37 12.41
N ARG A 94 5.55 15.33 11.47
CA ARG A 94 4.37 15.86 10.81
C ARG A 94 4.69 16.28 9.38
N ILE A 95 3.80 15.96 8.44
CA ILE A 95 3.80 16.46 7.08
C ILE A 95 2.50 17.26 6.89
N ASP A 96 2.58 18.56 6.68
CA ASP A 96 1.44 19.42 6.36
C ASP A 96 1.72 20.29 5.13
N SER A 97 2.99 20.50 4.82
CA SER A 97 3.46 21.30 3.71
C SER A 97 4.84 20.82 3.24
N TRP A 98 5.16 21.11 2.00
CA TRP A 98 6.48 20.81 1.39
C TRP A 98 6.85 21.84 0.33
N VAL A 99 8.12 21.83 -0.09
CA VAL A 99 8.60 22.67 -1.19
C VAL A 99 8.67 21.84 -2.47
N ARG A 100 8.11 22.34 -3.57
CA ARG A 100 8.20 21.76 -4.89
C ARG A 100 8.34 22.85 -5.95
N LYS A 101 9.32 22.71 -6.84
CA LYS A 101 9.60 23.67 -7.92
C LYS A 101 9.68 25.14 -7.42
N GLY A 102 10.28 25.32 -6.23
CA GLY A 102 10.45 26.65 -5.62
C GLY A 102 9.20 27.22 -4.92
N GLY A 103 8.08 26.52 -4.95
CA GLY A 103 6.85 26.94 -4.27
C GLY A 103 6.51 26.06 -3.07
N LYS A 104 5.83 26.63 -2.07
CA LYS A 104 5.25 25.87 -0.96
C LYS A 104 3.94 25.23 -1.43
N GLU A 105 3.85 23.91 -1.26
CA GLU A 105 2.62 23.13 -1.49
C GLU A 105 2.08 22.59 -0.16
N THR A 106 0.78 22.33 -0.11
CA THR A 106 0.06 21.71 1.02
C THR A 106 -0.89 20.63 0.49
N PHE A 107 -1.53 19.88 1.37
CA PHE A 107 -2.61 18.98 0.98
C PHE A 107 -3.86 19.79 0.61
N ASN A 108 -4.02 20.08 -0.67
CA ASN A 108 -5.08 20.92 -1.22
C ASN A 108 -6.41 20.18 -1.46
N ALA A 109 -6.48 18.89 -1.19
CA ALA A 109 -7.68 18.07 -1.24
C ALA A 109 -7.70 17.08 -0.06
N GLU A 110 -8.81 16.40 0.13
CA GLU A 110 -8.92 15.35 1.16
C GLU A 110 -7.92 14.22 0.91
N ILE A 111 -7.31 13.74 2.00
CA ILE A 111 -6.48 12.56 1.96
C ILE A 111 -7.42 11.35 1.91
N GLY A 112 -7.35 10.56 0.85
CA GLY A 112 -8.17 9.38 0.65
C GLY A 112 -7.64 8.15 1.37
N ASP A 113 -6.36 7.88 1.20
CA ASP A 113 -5.67 6.78 1.87
C ASP A 113 -4.15 7.01 1.88
N MET A 114 -3.43 6.14 2.58
CA MET A 114 -1.99 6.20 2.74
C MET A 114 -1.38 4.79 2.67
N ALA A 115 -0.18 4.66 2.11
CA ALA A 115 0.65 3.47 2.24
C ALA A 115 2.04 3.87 2.77
N VAL A 116 2.67 2.97 3.50
CA VAL A 116 4.00 3.21 4.10
C VAL A 116 4.90 2.03 3.81
N SER A 117 5.98 2.27 3.07
CA SER A 117 7.06 1.33 2.83
C SER A 117 8.21 1.51 3.82
N ASP A 118 9.28 0.76 3.65
CA ASP A 118 10.49 0.96 4.46
C ASP A 118 11.13 2.33 4.21
N ARG A 119 11.01 2.86 3.02
CA ARG A 119 11.65 4.10 2.60
C ARG A 119 10.69 5.26 2.36
N TYR A 120 9.45 5.01 1.95
CA TYR A 120 8.55 6.06 1.48
C TYR A 120 7.20 6.06 2.19
N ILE A 121 6.60 7.24 2.24
CA ILE A 121 5.20 7.46 2.61
C ILE A 121 4.47 7.92 1.36
N PHE A 122 3.43 7.19 0.97
CA PHE A 122 2.57 7.49 -0.18
C PHE A 122 1.24 8.03 0.34
N VAL A 123 0.91 9.25 -0.01
CA VAL A 123 -0.32 9.94 0.44
C VAL A 123 -1.23 10.19 -0.74
N GLY A 124 -2.25 9.38 -0.86
CA GLY A 124 -3.26 9.47 -1.92
C GLY A 124 -4.34 10.47 -1.60
N MET A 125 -4.64 11.32 -2.55
CA MET A 125 -5.60 12.39 -2.42
C MET A 125 -6.82 12.20 -3.33
N TYR A 126 -7.96 12.71 -2.95
CA TYR A 126 -9.17 12.63 -3.77
C TYR A 126 -9.12 13.48 -5.05
N ASN A 127 -8.16 14.36 -5.19
CA ASN A 127 -7.92 15.10 -6.42
C ASN A 127 -6.97 14.38 -7.41
N SER A 128 -6.96 13.05 -7.40
CA SER A 128 -6.27 12.25 -8.40
C SER A 128 -4.74 12.29 -8.35
N ARG A 129 -4.18 12.49 -7.17
CA ARG A 129 -2.73 12.59 -6.97
C ARG A 129 -2.27 11.75 -5.78
N ILE A 130 -1.08 11.16 -5.89
CA ILE A 130 -0.37 10.53 -4.80
C ILE A 130 0.92 11.31 -4.58
N ASN A 131 1.08 11.95 -3.43
CA ASN A 131 2.33 12.59 -3.04
C ASN A 131 3.22 11.56 -2.33
N ILE A 132 4.51 11.60 -2.65
CA ILE A 132 5.52 10.65 -2.15
C ILE A 132 6.53 11.41 -1.31
N PHE A 133 6.75 10.94 -0.09
CA PHE A 133 7.71 11.52 0.84
C PHE A 133 8.73 10.47 1.28
N ASP A 134 9.98 10.87 1.48
CA ASP A 134 10.96 10.03 2.16
C ASP A 134 10.55 9.87 3.63
N ARG A 135 10.45 8.62 4.10
CA ARG A 135 9.93 8.33 5.44
C ARG A 135 10.83 8.82 6.56
N ARG A 136 12.13 8.88 6.34
CA ARG A 136 13.11 9.27 7.36
C ARG A 136 13.24 10.78 7.47
N THR A 137 13.25 11.47 6.34
CA THR A 137 13.49 12.92 6.29
C THR A 137 12.19 13.72 6.23
N LEU A 138 11.06 13.07 5.91
CA LEU A 138 9.74 13.66 5.65
C LEU A 138 9.75 14.65 4.48
N GLN A 139 10.81 14.64 3.66
CA GLN A 139 10.94 15.50 2.50
C GLN A 139 10.11 14.94 1.33
N PHE A 140 9.53 15.85 0.57
CA PHE A 140 8.85 15.49 -0.67
C PHE A 140 9.86 14.92 -1.68
N VAL A 141 9.50 13.79 -2.29
CA VAL A 141 10.31 13.11 -3.31
C VAL A 141 9.70 13.34 -4.68
N ASN A 142 8.47 12.91 -4.88
CA ASN A 142 7.78 12.99 -6.17
C ASN A 142 6.26 12.87 -5.98
N ALA A 143 5.51 12.92 -7.09
CA ALA A 143 4.08 12.63 -7.09
C ALA A 143 3.68 11.83 -8.33
N ILE A 144 2.76 10.88 -8.15
CA ILE A 144 2.05 10.21 -9.23
C ILE A 144 0.75 10.98 -9.49
N GLY A 145 0.38 11.11 -10.75
CA GLY A 145 -0.81 11.83 -11.17
C GLY A 145 -0.54 13.28 -11.56
N ARG A 146 -1.58 13.95 -12.03
CA ARG A 146 -1.46 15.30 -12.59
C ARG A 146 -1.22 16.35 -11.52
N SER A 147 -0.35 17.30 -11.83
CA SER A 147 -0.04 18.43 -10.93
C SER A 147 -1.20 19.42 -10.78
N ASP A 148 -2.10 19.48 -11.77
CA ASP A 148 -3.29 20.33 -11.74
C ASP A 148 -4.47 19.72 -10.98
N GLY A 149 -4.31 18.48 -10.47
CA GLY A 149 -5.34 17.75 -9.74
C GLY A 149 -6.55 17.36 -10.58
N LYS A 150 -6.47 17.52 -11.92
CA LYS A 150 -7.53 17.09 -12.81
C LYS A 150 -7.48 15.59 -13.02
N TRP A 151 -8.64 14.99 -13.02
CA TRP A 151 -8.84 13.58 -13.29
C TRP A 151 -8.98 13.31 -14.77
N GLY A 152 -8.71 12.07 -15.17
CA GLY A 152 -8.82 11.61 -16.54
C GLY A 152 -8.65 10.10 -16.61
N ASP A 153 -8.85 9.55 -17.81
CA ASP A 153 -8.79 8.12 -18.06
C ASP A 153 -7.42 7.64 -18.56
N ASP A 154 -6.44 8.54 -18.67
CA ASP A 154 -5.09 8.20 -19.08
C ASP A 154 -4.26 7.58 -17.94
N ILE A 155 -3.08 7.02 -18.29
CA ILE A 155 -2.21 6.36 -17.31
C ILE A 155 -1.62 7.30 -16.26
N TYR A 156 -1.62 8.60 -16.51
CA TYR A 156 -1.07 9.64 -15.64
C TYR A 156 -2.15 10.29 -14.77
N SER A 157 -3.42 10.08 -15.10
CA SER A 157 -4.56 10.65 -14.40
C SER A 157 -5.27 9.56 -13.63
N MET A 158 -5.54 9.82 -12.37
CA MET A 158 -6.40 8.98 -11.53
C MET A 158 -7.72 9.72 -11.33
N THR A 159 -8.80 8.98 -11.12
CA THR A 159 -10.09 9.60 -10.81
C THR A 159 -10.18 9.94 -9.33
N HIS A 160 -9.86 8.97 -8.47
CA HIS A 160 -9.86 9.12 -7.03
C HIS A 160 -8.95 8.05 -6.42
N CYS A 161 -8.12 8.42 -5.47
CA CYS A 161 -7.33 7.46 -4.72
C CYS A 161 -8.11 7.00 -3.48
N TYR A 162 -8.76 5.85 -3.55
CA TYR A 162 -9.54 5.28 -2.44
C TYR A 162 -8.80 4.27 -1.58
N GLY A 163 -7.74 3.68 -2.11
CA GLY A 163 -6.98 2.67 -1.39
C GLY A 163 -5.56 2.58 -1.92
N LEU A 164 -4.62 2.55 -1.00
CA LEU A 164 -3.20 2.38 -1.27
C LEU A 164 -2.66 1.19 -0.52
N ARG A 165 -1.87 0.35 -1.19
CA ARG A 165 -1.11 -0.74 -0.56
C ARG A 165 0.23 -0.89 -1.22
N GLU A 166 1.26 -1.07 -0.41
CA GLU A 166 2.54 -1.58 -0.86
C GLU A 166 2.45 -3.09 -1.01
N CYS A 167 2.91 -3.61 -2.15
CA CYS A 167 3.00 -5.02 -2.46
C CYS A 167 4.37 -5.29 -3.08
N GLY A 168 5.35 -5.54 -2.24
CA GLY A 168 6.75 -5.68 -2.66
C GLY A 168 7.27 -4.41 -3.33
N GLU A 169 7.71 -4.51 -4.57
CA GLU A 169 8.24 -3.36 -5.33
C GLU A 169 7.16 -2.52 -6.02
N ARG A 170 5.88 -2.79 -5.75
CA ARG A 170 4.76 -2.09 -6.39
C ARG A 170 3.90 -1.37 -5.38
N LEU A 171 3.43 -0.21 -5.78
CA LEU A 171 2.34 0.51 -5.12
C LEU A 171 1.04 0.17 -5.86
N MET A 172 0.13 -0.50 -5.18
CA MET A 172 -1.20 -0.80 -5.68
C MET A 172 -2.17 0.31 -5.29
N VAL A 173 -2.90 0.82 -6.26
CA VAL A 173 -3.82 1.95 -6.10
C VAL A 173 -5.21 1.52 -6.52
N ARG A 174 -6.19 1.66 -5.65
CA ARG A 174 -7.59 1.57 -6.02
C ARG A 174 -8.06 2.93 -6.53
N ASP A 175 -8.27 3.01 -7.83
CA ASP A 175 -8.74 4.21 -8.52
C ASP A 175 -10.18 3.99 -8.97
N LYS A 176 -11.15 4.55 -8.23
CA LYS A 176 -12.61 4.44 -8.48
C LYS A 176 -13.02 2.99 -8.81
N ASN A 177 -13.02 2.62 -10.10
CA ASN A 177 -13.48 1.32 -10.60
C ASN A 177 -12.33 0.42 -11.08
N THR A 178 -11.08 0.85 -10.93
CA THR A 178 -9.89 0.14 -11.41
C THR A 178 -8.87 -0.06 -10.30
N ILE A 179 -7.99 -1.03 -10.51
CA ILE A 179 -6.79 -1.21 -9.69
C ILE A 179 -5.59 -0.96 -10.60
N ARG A 180 -4.73 -0.04 -10.19
CA ARG A 180 -3.48 0.28 -10.90
C ARG A 180 -2.29 -0.16 -10.07
N GLY A 181 -1.23 -0.59 -10.73
CA GLY A 181 0.05 -0.91 -10.08
C GLY A 181 1.14 -0.02 -10.64
N TYR A 182 1.88 0.64 -9.78
CA TYR A 182 3.04 1.46 -10.13
C TYR A 182 4.31 0.81 -9.56
N TRP A 183 5.38 0.76 -10.34
CA TRP A 183 6.69 0.39 -9.80
C TRP A 183 7.19 1.51 -8.89
N ILE A 184 7.57 1.20 -7.66
CA ILE A 184 7.97 2.20 -6.68
C ILE A 184 9.24 2.93 -7.15
N TYR A 185 10.21 2.23 -7.73
CA TYR A 185 11.43 2.85 -8.22
C TYR A 185 11.18 3.85 -9.35
N GLU A 186 10.22 3.61 -10.25
CA GLU A 186 9.82 4.56 -11.31
C GLU A 186 9.07 5.75 -10.73
N ALA A 187 8.21 5.50 -9.75
CA ALA A 187 7.39 6.52 -9.13
C ALA A 187 8.19 7.55 -8.31
N VAL A 188 9.39 7.19 -7.86
CA VAL A 188 10.26 8.06 -7.04
C VAL A 188 11.38 8.72 -7.84
N THR A 189 11.63 8.29 -9.08
CA THR A 189 12.55 8.97 -9.99
C THR A 189 11.79 10.07 -10.73
N GLU A 190 12.36 11.26 -10.79
CA GLU A 190 11.79 12.31 -11.67
C GLU A 190 11.88 11.85 -13.13
N PRO A 191 10.86 12.13 -13.97
CA PRO A 191 10.93 11.90 -15.41
C PRO A 191 11.93 12.83 -16.09
#